data_f87e8665630bf79da11b897da66490d6
#
_entry.id   f87e8665630bf79da11b897da66490d6
#
_cell.length_a   1.000
_cell.length_b   1.000
_cell.length_c   1.000
_cell.angle_alpha   90.00
_cell.angle_beta   90.00
_cell.angle_gamma   90.00
#
_symmetry.space_group_name_H-M   'P 1'
#
loop_
_entity.id
_entity.type
_entity.pdbx_description
1 polymer ?
#
loop_
_entity_poly.entity_id
_entity_poly.type
_entity_poly.pdbx_seq_one_letter_code
_entity_poly.pdbx_strand_id
1 'polypeptide(L)'
;MSVRENIASNLLSTISSISSPITIKKATRQPFIIDELSAQQYPAVIVQTSEENRDDSEMGSGAKTRIGTIDFVVLGFVKGAESNIDTARNQLITAIETALETDPTRSNNALDTEVIQVETDEGSLFPVGGIRMTIRCMYEYQSGTP
;
A
#
# COMPACT_ATOMS: atom_id res chain seq x y z
N MET A 1 19.50 3.23 -5.00
CA MET A 1 18.07 3.48 -5.19
C MET A 1 17.63 4.62 -4.31
N SER A 2 16.60 5.34 -4.74
CA SER A 2 16.07 6.45 -3.95
C SER A 2 15.33 5.92 -2.71
N VAL A 3 15.19 6.79 -1.71
CA VAL A 3 14.42 6.45 -0.50
C VAL A 3 12.98 6.13 -0.87
N ARG A 4 12.41 6.92 -1.79
CA ARG A 4 11.03 6.68 -2.30
C ARG A 4 10.87 5.26 -2.85
N GLU A 5 11.83 4.83 -3.66
CA GLU A 5 11.78 3.51 -4.26
C GLU A 5 11.95 2.42 -3.21
N ASN A 6 12.79 2.66 -2.23
CA ASN A 6 12.97 1.72 -1.10
C ASN A 6 11.67 1.55 -0.32
N ILE A 7 10.94 2.65 -0.08
CA ILE A 7 9.66 2.62 0.62
C ILE A 7 8.63 1.82 -0.20
N ALA A 8 8.53 2.11 -1.50
CA ALA A 8 7.61 1.41 -2.38
C ALA A 8 7.90 -0.10 -2.43
N SER A 9 9.17 -0.46 -2.55
CA SER A 9 9.58 -1.87 -2.57
C SER A 9 9.30 -2.56 -1.25
N ASN A 10 9.50 -1.86 -0.13
CA ASN A 10 9.20 -2.41 1.19
C ASN A 10 7.71 -2.62 1.39
N LEU A 11 6.87 -1.69 0.94
CA LEU A 11 5.42 -1.84 1.01
C LEU A 11 4.97 -3.09 0.25
N LEU A 12 5.47 -3.27 -0.97
CA LEU A 12 5.14 -4.43 -1.78
C LEU A 12 5.58 -5.73 -1.10
N SER A 13 6.82 -5.74 -0.60
CA SER A 13 7.39 -6.90 0.09
C SER A 13 6.58 -7.28 1.33
N THR A 14 6.22 -6.28 2.13
CA THR A 14 5.42 -6.46 3.34
C THR A 14 4.05 -7.05 3.02
N ILE A 15 3.38 -6.48 2.02
CA ILE A 15 2.05 -6.96 1.62
C ILE A 15 2.11 -8.35 1.02
N SER A 16 3.10 -8.62 0.16
CA SER A 16 3.23 -9.93 -0.48
C SER A 16 3.53 -11.05 0.52
N SER A 17 4.05 -10.70 1.69
CA SER A 17 4.39 -11.68 2.74
C SER A 17 3.24 -12.02 3.67
N ILE A 18 2.08 -11.40 3.50
CA ILE A 18 0.92 -11.65 4.37
C ILE A 18 0.42 -13.08 4.19
N SER A 19 0.33 -13.83 5.30
CA SER A 19 -0.17 -15.19 5.30
C SER A 19 -1.28 -15.45 6.32
N SER A 20 -1.58 -14.47 7.17
CA SER A 20 -2.61 -14.58 8.20
C SER A 20 -3.25 -13.19 8.42
N PRO A 21 -4.57 -13.10 8.58
CA PRO A 21 -5.58 -14.18 8.57
C PRO A 21 -5.86 -14.73 7.17
N ILE A 22 -5.33 -14.12 6.14
CA ILE A 22 -5.45 -14.58 4.75
C ILE A 22 -4.07 -14.58 4.11
N THR A 23 -3.92 -15.35 3.03
CA THR A 23 -2.67 -15.40 2.27
C THR A 23 -2.84 -14.61 0.98
N ILE A 24 -2.00 -13.61 0.76
CA ILE A 24 -2.00 -12.84 -0.48
C ILE A 24 -1.40 -13.71 -1.58
N LYS A 25 -2.15 -13.93 -2.67
CA LYS A 25 -1.72 -14.80 -3.76
C LYS A 25 -1.03 -14.07 -4.88
N LYS A 26 -1.32 -12.78 -5.06
CA LYS A 26 -0.68 -11.96 -6.07
C LYS A 26 -0.51 -10.54 -5.50
N ALA A 27 0.71 -10.03 -5.52
CA ALA A 27 0.99 -8.66 -5.15
C ALA A 27 1.98 -8.09 -6.16
N THR A 28 1.68 -6.91 -6.71
CA THR A 28 2.47 -6.34 -7.78
C THR A 28 2.36 -4.81 -7.78
N ARG A 29 3.35 -4.15 -8.37
CA ARG A 29 3.29 -2.71 -8.64
C ARG A 29 2.81 -2.44 -10.06
N GLN A 30 2.59 -3.49 -10.85
CA GLN A 30 2.12 -3.38 -12.22
C GLN A 30 0.61 -3.56 -12.27
N PRO A 31 -0.13 -2.69 -12.98
CA PRO A 31 -1.55 -2.86 -13.15
C PRO A 31 -1.89 -4.18 -13.85
N PHE A 32 -3.03 -4.75 -13.50
CA PHE A 32 -3.54 -5.93 -14.17
C PHE A 32 -5.05 -5.78 -14.37
N ILE A 33 -5.59 -6.58 -15.27
CA ILE A 33 -7.03 -6.60 -15.55
C ILE A 33 -7.67 -7.67 -14.66
N ILE A 34 -8.66 -7.26 -13.86
CA ILE A 34 -9.31 -8.16 -12.88
C ILE A 34 -9.88 -9.40 -13.57
N ASP A 35 -10.48 -9.24 -14.75
CA ASP A 35 -11.11 -10.33 -15.47
C ASP A 35 -10.12 -11.39 -15.97
N GLU A 36 -8.83 -11.04 -16.02
CA GLU A 36 -7.79 -11.96 -16.46
C GLU A 36 -7.20 -12.78 -15.31
N LEU A 37 -7.59 -12.50 -14.06
CA LEU A 37 -7.11 -13.24 -12.91
C LEU A 37 -7.86 -14.56 -12.77
N SER A 38 -7.10 -15.64 -12.55
CA SER A 38 -7.71 -16.92 -12.20
C SER A 38 -8.18 -16.89 -10.73
N ALA A 39 -9.08 -17.79 -10.38
CA ALA A 39 -9.57 -17.89 -9.00
C ALA A 39 -8.46 -18.12 -7.99
N GLN A 40 -7.35 -18.73 -8.42
CA GLN A 40 -6.21 -19.03 -7.55
C GLN A 40 -5.31 -17.83 -7.29
N GLN A 41 -5.51 -16.73 -8.00
CA GLN A 41 -4.70 -15.52 -7.84
C GLN A 41 -5.32 -14.52 -6.85
N TYR A 42 -6.48 -14.82 -6.29
CA TYR A 42 -7.10 -13.99 -5.25
C TYR A 42 -6.72 -14.50 -3.86
N PRO A 43 -6.53 -13.64 -2.88
CA PRO A 43 -6.54 -12.16 -2.94
C PRO A 43 -5.37 -11.60 -3.75
N ALA A 44 -5.65 -10.58 -4.54
CA ALA A 44 -4.66 -9.90 -5.38
C ALA A 44 -4.56 -8.43 -4.96
N VAL A 45 -3.35 -7.88 -5.01
CA VAL A 45 -3.09 -6.52 -4.56
C VAL A 45 -2.19 -5.80 -5.56
N ILE A 46 -2.51 -4.54 -5.85
CA ILE A 46 -1.65 -3.64 -6.62
C ILE A 46 -1.22 -2.51 -5.69
N VAL A 47 0.08 -2.19 -5.68
CA VAL A 47 0.64 -1.08 -4.94
C VAL A 47 1.18 -0.05 -5.93
N GLN A 48 0.70 1.18 -5.87
CA GLN A 48 1.17 2.24 -6.76
C GLN A 48 1.48 3.51 -6.00
N THR A 49 2.53 4.20 -6.44
CA THR A 49 2.85 5.52 -5.92
C THR A 49 1.83 6.53 -6.46
N SER A 50 1.30 7.37 -5.60
CA SER A 50 0.36 8.40 -5.96
C SER A 50 1.01 9.77 -5.85
N GLU A 51 0.66 10.56 -4.85
CA GLU A 51 1.12 11.93 -4.70
C GLU A 51 2.21 12.06 -3.64
N GLU A 52 2.99 13.13 -3.75
CA GLU A 52 3.98 13.46 -2.73
C GLU A 52 4.01 14.96 -2.52
N ASN A 53 4.04 15.38 -1.27
CA ASN A 53 4.26 16.75 -0.87
C ASN A 53 5.59 16.83 -0.14
N ARG A 54 6.31 17.93 -0.33
CA ARG A 54 7.65 18.09 0.23
C ARG A 54 7.79 19.41 0.97
N ASP A 55 8.39 19.32 2.15
CA ASP A 55 8.67 20.50 2.98
C ASP A 55 10.12 20.49 3.41
N ASP A 56 10.67 21.66 3.68
CA ASP A 56 12.02 21.78 4.23
C ASP A 56 11.97 21.55 5.73
N SER A 57 12.86 20.71 6.23
CA SER A 57 13.06 20.54 7.67
C SER A 57 14.10 21.49 8.21
N GLU A 58 14.89 22.13 7.33
CA GLU A 58 15.95 23.06 7.68
C GLU A 58 15.83 24.33 6.86
N MET A 59 16.27 25.44 7.44
CA MET A 59 16.33 26.72 6.74
C MET A 59 17.76 27.00 6.28
N GLY A 60 17.89 27.78 5.21
CA GLY A 60 19.18 28.19 4.69
C GLY A 60 19.40 27.81 3.25
N SER A 61 20.60 28.08 2.73
CA SER A 61 21.00 27.73 1.37
C SER A 61 21.94 26.53 1.39
N GLY A 62 22.04 25.85 0.24
CA GLY A 62 22.90 24.68 0.08
C GLY A 62 22.14 23.38 0.27
N ALA A 63 22.87 22.30 0.54
CA ALA A 63 22.26 20.99 0.75
C ALA A 63 21.40 20.99 2.01
N LYS A 64 20.16 20.56 1.87
CA LYS A 64 19.18 20.54 2.96
C LYS A 64 18.60 19.16 3.16
N THR A 65 18.28 18.87 4.42
CA THR A 65 17.40 17.73 4.73
C THR A 65 15.96 18.19 4.48
N ARG A 66 15.25 17.41 3.71
CA ARG A 66 13.85 17.70 3.38
C ARG A 66 12.95 16.57 3.88
N ILE A 67 11.70 16.91 4.11
CA ILE A 67 10.69 15.93 4.50
C ILE A 67 9.73 15.75 3.34
N GLY A 68 9.56 14.50 2.91
CA GLY A 68 8.56 14.14 1.92
C GLY A 68 7.42 13.38 2.59
N THR A 69 6.19 13.69 2.19
CA THR A 69 5.00 12.95 2.58
C THR A 69 4.44 12.33 1.32
N ILE A 70 4.65 11.04 1.16
CA ILE A 70 4.30 10.32 -0.05
C ILE A 70 3.11 9.41 0.19
N ASP A 71 2.13 9.47 -0.71
CA ASP A 71 0.94 8.63 -0.64
C ASP A 71 1.06 7.50 -1.65
N PHE A 72 0.68 6.31 -1.19
CA PHE A 72 0.57 5.13 -2.03
C PHE A 72 -0.87 4.68 -2.06
N VAL A 73 -1.33 4.22 -3.21
CA VAL A 73 -2.65 3.63 -3.36
C VAL A 73 -2.48 2.12 -3.43
N VAL A 74 -3.18 1.44 -2.55
CA VAL A 74 -3.21 -0.02 -2.51
C VAL A 74 -4.59 -0.47 -2.93
N LEU A 75 -4.68 -1.14 -4.07
CA LEU A 75 -5.92 -1.73 -4.57
C LEU A 75 -5.89 -3.22 -4.27
N GLY A 76 -6.90 -3.70 -3.56
CA GLY A 76 -6.98 -5.10 -3.22
C GLY A 76 -8.26 -5.72 -3.73
N PHE A 77 -8.18 -6.99 -4.12
CA PHE A 77 -9.31 -7.72 -4.70
C PHE A 77 -9.42 -9.09 -4.04
N VAL A 78 -10.63 -9.41 -3.59
CA VAL A 78 -10.97 -10.73 -3.07
C VAL A 78 -12.09 -11.32 -3.90
N LYS A 79 -12.23 -12.62 -3.86
CA LYS A 79 -13.32 -13.32 -4.54
C LYS A 79 -14.05 -14.19 -3.53
N GLY A 80 -15.36 -14.17 -3.57
CA GLY A 80 -16.14 -14.93 -2.60
C GLY A 80 -17.61 -14.97 -2.97
N ALA A 81 -18.37 -15.64 -2.11
CA ALA A 81 -19.82 -15.73 -2.24
C ALA A 81 -20.50 -14.46 -1.74
N GLU A 82 -21.72 -14.22 -2.21
CA GLU A 82 -22.51 -13.07 -1.81
C GLU A 82 -22.62 -12.93 -0.29
N SER A 83 -22.71 -14.04 0.44
CA SER A 83 -22.90 -14.03 1.88
C SER A 83 -21.64 -13.64 2.67
N ASN A 84 -20.44 -13.70 2.07
CA ASN A 84 -19.18 -13.47 2.79
C ASN A 84 -18.22 -12.50 2.11
N ILE A 85 -18.61 -11.86 1.02
CA ILE A 85 -17.70 -10.99 0.27
C ILE A 85 -17.31 -9.75 1.10
N ASP A 86 -18.23 -9.21 1.86
CA ASP A 86 -17.95 -8.06 2.73
C ASP A 86 -16.98 -8.45 3.84
N THR A 87 -17.16 -9.61 4.44
CA THR A 87 -16.24 -10.15 5.44
C THR A 87 -14.84 -10.34 4.84
N ALA A 88 -14.77 -10.86 3.61
CA ALA A 88 -13.50 -11.08 2.93
C ALA A 88 -12.77 -9.76 2.68
N ARG A 89 -13.49 -8.71 2.27
CA ARG A 89 -12.90 -7.38 2.10
C ARG A 89 -12.34 -6.85 3.42
N ASN A 90 -13.11 -6.98 4.49
CA ASN A 90 -12.68 -6.52 5.81
C ASN A 90 -11.46 -7.29 6.33
N GLN A 91 -11.38 -8.58 6.04
CA GLN A 91 -10.20 -9.38 6.39
C GLN A 91 -8.97 -8.92 5.63
N LEU A 92 -9.12 -8.58 4.36
CA LEU A 92 -8.01 -8.07 3.55
C LEU A 92 -7.52 -6.72 4.09
N ILE A 93 -8.44 -5.82 4.40
CA ILE A 93 -8.09 -4.52 4.98
C ILE A 93 -7.33 -4.71 6.29
N THR A 94 -7.85 -5.52 7.19
CA THR A 94 -7.22 -5.78 8.49
C THR A 94 -5.84 -6.40 8.32
N ALA A 95 -5.69 -7.35 7.41
CA ALA A 95 -4.42 -8.02 7.17
C ALA A 95 -3.36 -7.03 6.69
N ILE A 96 -3.72 -6.15 5.76
CA ILE A 96 -2.79 -5.15 5.24
C ILE A 96 -2.42 -4.15 6.34
N GLU A 97 -3.40 -3.64 7.06
CA GLU A 97 -3.17 -2.66 8.12
C GLU A 97 -2.27 -3.23 9.22
N THR A 98 -2.55 -4.44 9.67
CA THR A 98 -1.75 -5.11 10.69
C THR A 98 -0.32 -5.32 10.23
N ALA A 99 -0.13 -5.75 8.98
CA ALA A 99 1.20 -5.97 8.43
C ALA A 99 2.02 -4.67 8.36
N LEU A 100 1.37 -3.57 7.97
CA LEU A 100 2.06 -2.28 7.88
C LEU A 100 2.45 -1.73 9.25
N GLU A 101 1.62 -1.96 10.27
CA GLU A 101 1.91 -1.49 11.62
C GLU A 101 3.05 -2.25 12.31
N THR A 102 3.42 -3.40 11.79
CA THR A 102 4.54 -4.18 12.33
C THR A 102 5.85 -3.42 12.23
N ASP A 103 6.03 -2.64 11.15
CA ASP A 103 7.20 -1.78 10.98
C ASP A 103 6.80 -0.48 10.28
N PRO A 104 6.40 0.55 11.02
CA PRO A 104 6.00 1.82 10.40
C PRO A 104 7.16 2.57 9.75
N THR A 105 8.41 2.15 9.98
CA THR A 105 9.57 2.83 9.42
C THR A 105 9.98 2.29 8.05
N ARG A 106 9.31 1.27 7.53
CA ARG A 106 9.65 0.66 6.25
C ARG A 106 11.14 0.31 6.16
N SER A 107 11.63 -0.43 7.15
CA SER A 107 13.06 -0.81 7.29
C SER A 107 13.97 0.42 7.34
N ASN A 108 13.58 1.41 8.15
CA ASN A 108 14.31 2.67 8.37
C ASN A 108 14.37 3.58 7.13
N ASN A 109 13.48 3.40 6.18
CA ASN A 109 13.38 4.28 5.01
C ASN A 109 12.35 5.39 5.22
N ALA A 110 11.46 5.24 6.19
CA ALA A 110 10.41 6.20 6.50
C ALA A 110 10.42 6.56 7.97
N LEU A 111 9.91 7.74 8.29
CA LEU A 111 9.71 8.17 9.68
C LEU A 111 8.44 7.57 10.25
N ASP A 112 7.42 7.40 9.41
CA ASP A 112 6.13 6.87 9.83
C ASP A 112 5.33 6.40 8.63
N THR A 113 4.40 5.49 8.88
CA THR A 113 3.46 4.96 7.89
C THR A 113 2.08 4.93 8.51
N GLU A 114 1.07 5.48 7.83
CA GLU A 114 -0.30 5.41 8.32
C GLU A 114 -1.29 5.18 7.18
N VAL A 115 -2.37 4.50 7.50
CA VAL A 115 -3.50 4.31 6.58
C VAL A 115 -4.44 5.48 6.79
N ILE A 116 -4.59 6.33 5.78
CA ILE A 116 -5.37 7.56 5.91
C ILE A 116 -6.77 7.45 5.33
N GLN A 117 -7.01 6.47 4.49
CA GLN A 117 -8.33 6.29 3.87
C GLN A 117 -8.52 4.84 3.45
N VAL A 118 -9.73 4.34 3.61
CA VAL A 118 -10.14 3.01 3.16
C VAL A 118 -11.47 3.14 2.45
N GLU A 119 -11.55 2.64 1.22
CA GLU A 119 -12.78 2.61 0.43
C GLU A 119 -13.04 1.18 -0.03
N THR A 120 -14.29 0.85 -0.26
CA THR A 120 -14.69 -0.44 -0.82
C THR A 120 -15.49 -0.22 -2.10
N ASP A 121 -15.65 -1.28 -2.89
CA ASP A 121 -16.46 -1.23 -4.11
C ASP A 121 -17.97 -1.27 -3.83
N GLU A 122 -18.36 -1.48 -2.58
CA GLU A 122 -19.76 -1.55 -2.16
C GLU A 122 -20.59 -2.59 -2.92
N GLY A 123 -19.94 -3.63 -3.43
CA GLY A 123 -20.60 -4.70 -4.17
C GLY A 123 -20.64 -4.53 -5.67
N SER A 124 -20.13 -3.42 -6.21
CA SER A 124 -20.20 -3.14 -7.65
C SER A 124 -19.39 -4.10 -8.51
N LEU A 125 -18.39 -4.78 -7.94
CA LEU A 125 -17.53 -5.72 -8.65
C LEU A 125 -17.87 -7.18 -8.41
N PHE A 126 -18.97 -7.46 -7.69
CA PHE A 126 -19.35 -8.85 -7.39
C PHE A 126 -19.29 -9.73 -8.65
N PRO A 127 -18.72 -10.95 -8.59
CA PRO A 127 -18.28 -11.75 -7.42
C PRO A 127 -16.90 -11.40 -6.86
N VAL A 128 -16.30 -10.31 -7.31
CA VAL A 128 -15.04 -9.80 -6.79
C VAL A 128 -15.36 -8.67 -5.83
N GLY A 129 -14.68 -8.63 -4.70
CA GLY A 129 -14.76 -7.52 -3.76
C GLY A 129 -13.50 -6.69 -3.87
N GLY A 130 -13.64 -5.38 -4.07
CA GLY A 130 -12.51 -4.47 -4.21
C GLY A 130 -12.36 -3.57 -3.01
N ILE A 131 -11.11 -3.25 -2.67
CA ILE A 131 -10.78 -2.24 -1.67
C ILE A 131 -9.77 -1.27 -2.25
N ARG A 132 -9.79 -0.04 -1.74
CA ARG A 132 -8.78 0.96 -2.05
C ARG A 132 -8.33 1.57 -0.74
N MET A 133 -7.04 1.46 -0.46
CA MET A 133 -6.45 2.05 0.73
C MET A 133 -5.44 3.10 0.30
N THR A 134 -5.43 4.23 0.98
CA THR A 134 -4.39 5.24 0.79
C THR A 134 -3.46 5.16 1.98
N ILE A 135 -2.19 4.89 1.70
CA ILE A 135 -1.14 4.73 2.71
C ILE A 135 -0.23 5.94 2.61
N ARG A 136 -0.03 6.62 3.71
CA ARG A 136 0.85 7.81 3.76
C ARG A 136 2.12 7.48 4.50
N CYS A 137 3.26 7.72 3.86
CA CYS A 137 4.57 7.56 4.46
C CYS A 137 5.28 8.91 4.51
N MET A 138 5.83 9.23 5.67
CA MET A 138 6.65 10.42 5.84
C MET A 138 8.11 9.99 5.88
N TYR A 139 8.98 10.67 5.15
CA TYR A 139 10.39 10.31 5.11
C TYR A 139 11.28 11.54 4.96
N GLU A 140 12.55 11.38 5.34
CA GLU A 140 13.57 12.40 5.17
C GLU A 140 14.49 12.03 4.01
N TYR A 141 14.95 13.04 3.29
CA TYR A 141 15.94 12.84 2.23
C TYR A 141 16.79 14.08 2.10
N GLN A 142 17.97 13.90 1.50
CA GLN A 142 18.83 15.02 1.18
C GLN A 142 18.35 15.69 -0.10
N SER A 143 18.42 17.03 -0.14
CA SER A 143 18.02 17.81 -1.31
C SER A 143 18.71 17.27 -2.57
N GLY A 144 17.90 16.92 -3.58
CA GLY A 144 18.38 16.37 -4.84
C GLY A 144 18.51 14.85 -4.88
N THR A 145 18.31 14.14 -3.76
CA THR A 145 18.46 12.68 -3.71
C THR A 145 17.29 12.04 -2.96
N PRO A 146 16.04 12.18 -3.48
CA PRO A 146 14.86 11.66 -2.80
C PRO A 146 14.76 10.13 -2.73
#